data_1db8f2d81785b508870822b95127fdd7
#
_entry.id   1db8f2d81785b508870822b95127fdd7
#
_cell.length_a   1.000
_cell.length_b   1.000
_cell.length_c   1.000
_cell.angle_alpha   90.00
_cell.angle_beta   90.00
_cell.angle_gamma   90.00
#
_symmetry.space_group_name_H-M   'P 1'
#
loop_
_entity.id
_entity.type
_entity.pdbx_description
1 polymer ?
#
loop_
_entity_poly.entity_id
_entity_poly.type
_entity_poly.pdbx_seq_one_letter_code
_entity_poly.pdbx_strand_id
1 'polypeptide(L)'
;MQSHQIQPAPEPPGPSPQAMAAWQSFLQAHTVVTRALERELVATQRLPLAEYDVLFQLSAAPDGRLRMAQLADRVLLSRSGLTRLVERLEGVGLVRREVCPSDARGAYAVLTTTGRARLRAAMAGHLRSVQEHFGDVLDCQQMESLRVALDQLVAANLAEPAGCAQDVAPPKP
;
A
#
# COMPACT_ATOMS: atom_id res chain seq x y z
N MET A 1 -38.61 22.12 38.94
CA MET A 1 -38.02 21.24 37.90
C MET A 1 -36.83 21.98 37.30
N GLN A 2 -35.60 21.68 37.75
CA GLN A 2 -34.39 22.27 37.20
C GLN A 2 -33.93 21.45 36.02
N SER A 3 -33.98 22.04 34.84
CA SER A 3 -33.46 21.41 33.61
C SER A 3 -31.94 21.38 33.67
N HIS A 4 -31.37 20.18 33.88
CA HIS A 4 -29.93 19.96 33.79
C HIS A 4 -29.55 20.12 32.31
N GLN A 5 -28.93 21.22 31.95
CA GLN A 5 -28.27 21.39 30.66
C GLN A 5 -27.01 20.52 30.66
N ILE A 6 -27.05 19.43 29.91
CA ILE A 6 -25.88 18.60 29.63
C ILE A 6 -24.97 19.43 28.70
N GLN A 7 -23.87 19.97 29.25
CA GLN A 7 -22.82 20.61 28.45
C GLN A 7 -22.15 19.52 27.60
N PRO A 8 -22.06 19.69 26.25
CA PRO A 8 -21.32 18.74 25.43
C PRO A 8 -19.86 18.68 25.88
N ALA A 9 -19.29 17.51 25.91
CA ALA A 9 -17.87 17.32 26.22
C ALA A 9 -17.01 18.14 25.23
N PRO A 10 -15.89 18.74 25.69
CA PRO A 10 -15.00 19.47 24.80
C PRO A 10 -14.49 18.54 23.69
N GLU A 11 -14.58 18.98 22.44
CA GLU A 11 -14.02 18.26 21.32
C GLU A 11 -12.50 18.06 21.55
N PRO A 12 -11.96 16.87 21.25
CA PRO A 12 -10.52 16.65 21.35
C PRO A 12 -9.77 17.65 20.46
N PRO A 13 -8.61 18.17 20.90
CA PRO A 13 -7.85 19.12 20.11
C PRO A 13 -7.47 18.50 18.76
N GLY A 14 -7.80 19.18 17.66
CA GLY A 14 -7.41 18.80 16.32
C GLY A 14 -5.88 18.85 16.12
N PRO A 15 -5.37 18.36 14.99
CA PRO A 15 -3.94 18.39 14.69
C PRO A 15 -3.42 19.83 14.64
N SER A 16 -2.15 20.02 15.02
CA SER A 16 -1.52 21.35 14.96
C SER A 16 -1.47 21.87 13.51
N PRO A 17 -1.39 23.21 13.29
CA PRO A 17 -1.22 23.76 11.96
C PRO A 17 -0.02 23.20 11.21
N GLN A 18 1.08 22.94 11.92
CA GLN A 18 2.29 22.32 11.35
C GLN A 18 2.03 20.88 10.91
N ALA A 19 1.32 20.08 11.71
CA ALA A 19 0.96 18.71 11.34
C ALA A 19 0.04 18.69 10.12
N MET A 20 -0.92 19.64 10.03
CA MET A 20 -1.79 19.76 8.86
C MET A 20 -1.04 20.16 7.60
N ALA A 21 -0.09 21.09 7.70
CA ALA A 21 0.75 21.50 6.56
C ALA A 21 1.60 20.31 6.07
N ALA A 22 2.24 19.56 6.98
CA ALA A 22 3.01 18.36 6.63
C ALA A 22 2.14 17.28 5.98
N TRP A 23 0.95 17.03 6.51
CA TRP A 23 -0.03 16.11 5.94
C TRP A 23 -0.44 16.49 4.51
N GLN A 24 -0.77 17.75 4.26
CA GLN A 24 -1.12 18.26 2.94
C GLN A 24 0.04 18.12 1.94
N SER A 25 1.26 18.46 2.37
CA SER A 25 2.46 18.32 1.55
C SER A 25 2.74 16.86 1.19
N PHE A 26 2.58 15.94 2.14
CA PHE A 26 2.72 14.49 1.92
C PHE A 26 1.71 13.99 0.87
N LEU A 27 0.42 14.34 1.00
CA LEU A 27 -0.61 13.93 0.04
C LEU A 27 -0.37 14.52 -1.36
N GLN A 28 0.05 15.78 -1.43
CA GLN A 28 0.34 16.45 -2.69
C GLN A 28 1.56 15.81 -3.37
N ALA A 29 2.65 15.62 -2.65
CA ALA A 29 3.87 15.00 -3.17
C ALA A 29 3.58 13.58 -3.68
N HIS A 30 2.91 12.74 -2.87
CA HIS A 30 2.49 11.40 -3.29
C HIS A 30 1.67 11.44 -4.59
N THR A 31 0.68 12.35 -4.68
CA THR A 31 -0.19 12.45 -5.86
C THR A 31 0.59 12.87 -7.12
N VAL A 32 1.47 13.87 -7.00
CA VAL A 32 2.21 14.41 -8.16
C VAL A 32 3.23 13.40 -8.66
N VAL A 33 4.00 12.79 -7.76
CA VAL A 33 5.03 11.81 -8.12
C VAL A 33 4.38 10.57 -8.74
N THR A 34 3.38 9.97 -8.09
CA THR A 34 2.73 8.76 -8.62
C THR A 34 2.06 8.99 -9.98
N ARG A 35 1.48 10.19 -10.22
CA ARG A 35 0.95 10.55 -11.55
C ARG A 35 2.03 10.71 -12.61
N ALA A 36 3.22 11.19 -12.26
CA ALA A 36 4.33 11.27 -13.20
C ALA A 36 4.81 9.87 -13.58
N LEU A 37 5.04 8.99 -12.59
CA LEU A 37 5.44 7.61 -12.80
C LEU A 37 4.41 6.83 -13.63
N GLU A 38 3.11 6.98 -13.35
CA GLU A 38 2.01 6.36 -14.12
C GLU A 38 2.06 6.79 -15.59
N ARG A 39 2.14 8.11 -15.87
CA ARG A 39 2.17 8.63 -17.25
C ARG A 39 3.32 8.03 -18.05
N GLU A 40 4.52 7.99 -17.48
CA GLU A 40 5.71 7.51 -18.17
C GLU A 40 5.66 5.99 -18.39
N LEU A 41 5.22 5.26 -17.37
CA LEU A 41 5.12 3.81 -17.46
C LEU A 41 4.06 3.38 -18.49
N VAL A 42 2.93 4.08 -18.55
CA VAL A 42 1.90 3.85 -19.57
C VAL A 42 2.41 4.27 -20.96
N ALA A 43 3.05 5.43 -21.09
CA ALA A 43 3.54 5.94 -22.38
C ALA A 43 4.62 5.03 -22.98
N THR A 44 5.56 4.54 -22.16
CA THR A 44 6.72 3.76 -22.64
C THR A 44 6.47 2.27 -22.68
N GLN A 45 5.67 1.76 -21.74
CA GLN A 45 5.47 0.33 -21.51
C GLN A 45 4.01 -0.11 -21.70
N ARG A 46 3.05 0.80 -21.84
CA ARG A 46 1.60 0.48 -21.81
C ARG A 46 1.25 -0.40 -20.59
N LEU A 47 1.85 -0.11 -19.44
CA LEU A 47 1.66 -0.84 -18.19
C LEU A 47 1.26 0.17 -17.11
N PRO A 48 0.01 0.12 -16.60
CA PRO A 48 -0.40 0.94 -15.47
C PRO A 48 0.45 0.68 -14.22
N LEU A 49 0.71 1.70 -13.41
CA LEU A 49 1.53 1.62 -12.21
C LEU A 49 0.98 0.57 -11.21
N ALA A 50 -0.34 0.50 -11.07
CA ALA A 50 -0.98 -0.50 -10.22
C ALA A 50 -0.73 -1.95 -10.70
N GLU A 51 -0.65 -2.17 -12.02
CA GLU A 51 -0.30 -3.48 -12.59
C GLU A 51 1.18 -3.80 -12.36
N TYR A 52 2.05 -2.81 -12.58
CA TYR A 52 3.48 -2.92 -12.26
C TYR A 52 3.70 -3.28 -10.79
N ASP A 53 3.02 -2.59 -9.87
CA ASP A 53 3.15 -2.83 -8.43
C ASP A 53 2.72 -4.25 -8.06
N VAL A 54 1.59 -4.75 -8.55
CA VAL A 54 1.19 -6.15 -8.33
C VAL A 54 2.25 -7.13 -8.82
N LEU A 55 2.77 -6.95 -10.05
CA LEU A 55 3.82 -7.82 -10.58
C LEU A 55 5.10 -7.75 -9.75
N PHE A 56 5.47 -6.55 -9.28
CA PHE A 56 6.63 -6.32 -8.43
C PHE A 56 6.48 -7.02 -7.08
N GLN A 57 5.36 -6.83 -6.38
CA GLN A 57 5.09 -7.47 -5.08
C GLN A 57 5.11 -8.99 -5.19
N LEU A 58 4.53 -9.55 -6.25
CA LEU A 58 4.60 -10.98 -6.51
C LEU A 58 6.03 -11.44 -6.80
N SER A 59 6.83 -10.67 -7.55
CA SER A 59 8.21 -11.04 -7.87
C SER A 59 9.14 -11.05 -6.66
N ALA A 60 8.86 -10.18 -5.67
CA ALA A 60 9.60 -10.06 -4.42
C ALA A 60 9.19 -11.12 -3.37
N ALA A 61 8.06 -11.78 -3.59
CA ALA A 61 7.55 -12.79 -2.67
C ALA A 61 8.25 -14.14 -2.87
N PRO A 62 8.35 -14.99 -1.81
CA PRO A 62 8.80 -16.36 -1.94
C PRO A 62 7.98 -17.11 -3.01
N ASP A 63 8.66 -17.86 -3.88
CA ASP A 63 8.06 -18.63 -4.97
C ASP A 63 7.23 -17.78 -5.97
N GLY A 64 7.34 -16.45 -5.93
CA GLY A 64 6.58 -15.56 -6.82
C GLY A 64 5.07 -15.56 -6.56
N ARG A 65 4.62 -15.85 -5.33
CA ARG A 65 3.21 -15.95 -4.98
C ARG A 65 2.86 -15.30 -3.65
N LEU A 66 1.66 -14.74 -3.56
CA LEU A 66 1.09 -14.18 -2.34
C LEU A 66 -0.39 -14.58 -2.21
N ARG A 67 -0.88 -14.74 -1.00
CA ARG A 67 -2.33 -14.80 -0.76
C ARG A 67 -2.96 -13.47 -1.18
N MET A 68 -4.17 -13.53 -1.75
CA MET A 68 -4.89 -12.33 -2.18
C MET A 68 -5.02 -11.29 -1.06
N ALA A 69 -5.23 -11.72 0.19
CA ALA A 69 -5.27 -10.82 1.35
C ALA A 69 -3.91 -10.14 1.58
N GLN A 70 -2.82 -10.90 1.59
CA GLN A 70 -1.46 -10.37 1.76
C GLN A 70 -1.07 -9.40 0.64
N LEU A 71 -1.49 -9.69 -0.59
CA LEU A 71 -1.25 -8.80 -1.72
C LEU A 71 -2.04 -7.49 -1.58
N ALA A 72 -3.29 -7.55 -1.09
CA ALA A 72 -4.10 -6.36 -0.82
C ALA A 72 -3.48 -5.45 0.24
N ASP A 73 -2.84 -6.03 1.26
CA ASP A 73 -2.16 -5.27 2.31
C ASP A 73 -0.87 -4.59 1.83
N ARG A 74 -0.29 -5.07 0.73
CA ARG A 74 0.97 -4.53 0.15
C ARG A 74 0.77 -3.51 -0.94
N VAL A 75 -0.36 -3.56 -1.64
CA VAL A 75 -0.70 -2.61 -2.69
C VAL A 75 -1.74 -1.61 -2.17
N LEU A 76 -1.67 -0.35 -2.61
CA LEU A 76 -2.59 0.71 -2.18
C LEU A 76 -3.95 0.60 -2.90
N LEU A 77 -4.58 -0.57 -2.80
CA LEU A 77 -5.87 -0.84 -3.43
C LEU A 77 -6.85 -1.45 -2.42
N SER A 78 -8.13 -1.17 -2.60
CA SER A 78 -9.16 -1.90 -1.90
C SER A 78 -9.16 -3.38 -2.32
N ARG A 79 -9.65 -4.28 -1.46
CA ARG A 79 -9.73 -5.72 -1.78
C ARG A 79 -10.50 -5.99 -3.08
N SER A 80 -11.61 -5.26 -3.32
CA SER A 80 -12.39 -5.38 -4.56
C SER A 80 -11.63 -4.83 -5.78
N GLY A 81 -10.91 -3.72 -5.61
CA GLY A 81 -10.04 -3.16 -6.65
C GLY A 81 -8.93 -4.13 -7.04
N LEU A 82 -8.25 -4.73 -6.05
CA LEU A 82 -7.24 -5.76 -6.29
C LEU A 82 -7.82 -6.98 -7.02
N THR A 83 -8.97 -7.49 -6.60
CA THR A 83 -9.58 -8.66 -7.26
C THR A 83 -9.79 -8.42 -8.75
N ARG A 84 -10.39 -7.27 -9.12
CA ARG A 84 -10.58 -6.89 -10.53
C ARG A 84 -9.26 -6.72 -11.28
N LEU A 85 -8.24 -6.17 -10.62
CA LEU A 85 -6.92 -6.00 -11.22
C LEU A 85 -6.26 -7.36 -11.49
N VAL A 86 -6.28 -8.28 -10.52
CA VAL A 86 -5.73 -9.64 -10.68
C VAL A 86 -6.49 -10.43 -11.75
N GLU A 87 -7.81 -10.31 -11.83
CA GLU A 87 -8.63 -10.90 -12.92
C GLU A 87 -8.20 -10.40 -14.30
N ARG A 88 -7.93 -9.10 -14.45
CA ARG A 88 -7.43 -8.52 -15.70
C ARG A 88 -6.02 -9.04 -16.04
N LEU A 89 -5.12 -9.10 -15.06
CA LEU A 89 -3.76 -9.63 -15.25
C LEU A 89 -3.77 -11.14 -15.57
N GLU A 90 -4.71 -11.88 -15.02
CA GLU A 90 -4.94 -13.29 -15.34
C GLU A 90 -5.45 -13.45 -16.78
N GLY A 91 -6.40 -12.62 -17.20
CA GLY A 91 -6.92 -12.60 -18.55
C GLY A 91 -5.88 -12.35 -19.64
N VAL A 92 -4.79 -11.62 -19.29
CA VAL A 92 -3.65 -11.39 -20.20
C VAL A 92 -2.44 -12.30 -19.89
N GLY A 93 -2.58 -13.28 -19.01
CA GLY A 93 -1.58 -14.31 -18.72
C GLY A 93 -0.36 -13.84 -17.92
N LEU A 94 -0.40 -12.67 -17.28
CA LEU A 94 0.71 -12.14 -16.46
C LEU A 94 0.72 -12.72 -15.05
N VAL A 95 -0.45 -13.06 -14.54
CA VAL A 95 -0.68 -13.66 -13.22
C VAL A 95 -1.58 -14.88 -13.44
N ARG A 96 -1.57 -15.83 -12.54
CA ARG A 96 -2.57 -16.91 -12.43
C ARG A 96 -3.05 -17.01 -11.00
N ARG A 97 -4.29 -17.47 -10.81
CA ARG A 97 -4.82 -17.76 -9.48
C ARG A 97 -4.70 -19.25 -9.18
N GLU A 98 -4.33 -19.56 -7.94
CA GLU A 98 -4.30 -20.91 -7.41
C GLU A 98 -5.17 -21.01 -6.16
N VAL A 99 -5.95 -22.05 -6.03
CA VAL A 99 -6.71 -22.34 -4.81
C VAL A 99 -5.72 -22.69 -3.70
N CYS A 100 -5.95 -22.18 -2.50
CA CYS A 100 -5.14 -22.55 -1.34
C CYS A 100 -5.47 -24.00 -0.91
N PRO A 101 -4.52 -24.93 -0.88
CA PRO A 101 -4.79 -26.33 -0.50
C PRO A 101 -5.30 -26.49 0.93
N SER A 102 -4.93 -25.56 1.83
CA SER A 102 -5.30 -25.58 3.24
C SER A 102 -6.55 -24.75 3.57
N ASP A 103 -7.08 -23.97 2.62
CA ASP A 103 -8.22 -23.08 2.82
C ASP A 103 -8.94 -22.84 1.49
N ALA A 104 -10.03 -23.58 1.27
CA ALA A 104 -10.82 -23.49 0.04
C ALA A 104 -11.42 -22.08 -0.24
N ARG A 105 -11.42 -21.18 0.74
CA ARG A 105 -11.86 -19.79 0.59
C ARG A 105 -10.70 -18.86 0.24
N GLY A 106 -9.45 -19.33 0.34
CA GLY A 106 -8.23 -18.58 0.07
C GLY A 106 -7.75 -18.82 -1.35
N ALA A 107 -7.30 -17.77 -2.04
CA ALA A 107 -6.63 -17.86 -3.33
C ALA A 107 -5.24 -17.22 -3.25
N TYR A 108 -4.30 -17.80 -3.98
CA TYR A 108 -3.00 -17.18 -4.26
C TYR A 108 -3.04 -16.50 -5.62
N ALA A 109 -2.42 -15.33 -5.71
CA ALA A 109 -1.94 -14.78 -6.98
C ALA A 109 -0.50 -15.24 -7.20
N VAL A 110 -0.20 -15.73 -8.38
CA VAL A 110 1.10 -16.32 -8.74
C VAL A 110 1.61 -15.65 -9.99
N LEU A 111 2.83 -15.15 -9.95
CA LEU A 111 3.49 -14.51 -11.08
C LEU A 111 3.87 -15.55 -12.13
N THR A 112 3.42 -15.36 -13.36
CA THR A 112 3.80 -16.25 -14.48
C THR A 112 5.19 -15.89 -15.03
N THR A 113 5.75 -16.75 -15.86
CA THR A 113 6.98 -16.46 -16.61
C THR A 113 6.80 -15.23 -17.51
N THR A 114 5.64 -15.10 -18.15
CA THR A 114 5.29 -13.94 -18.97
C THR A 114 5.19 -12.67 -18.12
N GLY A 115 4.55 -12.75 -16.94
CA GLY A 115 4.49 -11.63 -15.99
C GLY A 115 5.87 -11.18 -15.52
N ARG A 116 6.76 -12.14 -15.21
CA ARG A 116 8.15 -11.86 -14.84
C ARG A 116 8.94 -11.19 -15.97
N ALA A 117 8.75 -11.62 -17.20
CA ALA A 117 9.37 -11.01 -18.36
C ALA A 117 8.84 -9.58 -18.58
N ARG A 118 7.53 -9.38 -18.43
CA ARG A 118 6.87 -8.08 -18.54
C ARG A 118 7.37 -7.08 -17.52
N LEU A 119 7.48 -7.51 -16.25
CA LEU A 119 8.04 -6.70 -15.16
C LEU A 119 9.49 -6.29 -15.46
N ARG A 120 10.35 -7.25 -15.86
CA ARG A 120 11.77 -6.95 -16.18
C ARG A 120 11.90 -5.94 -17.31
N ALA A 121 11.07 -6.03 -18.34
CA ALA A 121 11.09 -5.07 -19.44
C ALA A 121 10.73 -3.64 -19.00
N ALA A 122 9.84 -3.49 -18.03
CA ALA A 122 9.40 -2.19 -17.51
C ALA A 122 10.34 -1.61 -16.44
N MET A 123 11.07 -2.45 -15.71
CA MET A 123 11.80 -2.08 -14.50
C MET A 123 12.83 -0.99 -14.72
N ALA A 124 13.67 -1.09 -15.76
CA ALA A 124 14.74 -0.11 -16.00
C ALA A 124 14.18 1.31 -16.29
N GLY A 125 13.07 1.38 -17.04
CA GLY A 125 12.37 2.64 -17.31
C GLY A 125 11.76 3.21 -16.03
N HIS A 126 11.04 2.38 -15.29
CA HIS A 126 10.42 2.80 -14.04
C HIS A 126 11.44 3.31 -13.01
N LEU A 127 12.58 2.63 -12.84
CA LEU A 127 13.62 3.06 -11.90
C LEU A 127 14.24 4.41 -12.32
N ARG A 128 14.41 4.68 -13.62
CA ARG A 128 14.83 6.02 -14.09
C ARG A 128 13.80 7.08 -13.73
N SER A 129 12.52 6.83 -13.99
CA SER A 129 11.45 7.76 -13.62
C SER A 129 11.42 8.03 -12.12
N VAL A 130 11.60 6.99 -11.27
CA VAL A 130 11.72 7.17 -9.81
C VAL A 130 12.93 8.04 -9.47
N GLN A 131 14.08 7.83 -10.14
CA GLN A 131 15.25 8.67 -9.91
C GLN A 131 14.98 10.13 -10.30
N GLU A 132 14.42 10.39 -11.48
CA GLU A 132 14.15 11.75 -12.00
C GLU A 132 13.09 12.50 -11.16
N HIS A 133 12.01 11.84 -10.77
CA HIS A 133 10.88 12.50 -10.09
C HIS A 133 10.96 12.48 -8.56
N PHE A 134 11.87 11.71 -8.01
CA PHE A 134 12.02 11.57 -6.56
C PHE A 134 13.49 11.64 -6.12
N GLY A 135 14.37 10.80 -6.68
CA GLY A 135 15.74 10.66 -6.23
C GLY A 135 16.60 11.92 -6.43
N ASP A 136 16.46 12.61 -7.58
CA ASP A 136 17.26 13.78 -7.93
C ASP A 136 16.71 15.10 -7.37
N VAL A 137 15.53 15.07 -6.71
CA VAL A 137 14.86 16.27 -6.20
C VAL A 137 15.39 16.68 -4.83
N LEU A 138 15.88 15.73 -4.05
CA LEU A 138 16.34 15.91 -2.67
C LEU A 138 17.82 15.60 -2.55
N ASP A 139 18.54 16.35 -1.71
CA ASP A 139 19.91 15.98 -1.35
C ASP A 139 19.95 14.75 -0.42
N CYS A 140 21.14 14.20 -0.18
CA CYS A 140 21.31 12.99 0.63
C CYS A 140 20.78 13.14 2.05
N GLN A 141 20.93 14.32 2.67
CA GLN A 141 20.48 14.57 4.05
C GLN A 141 18.95 14.69 4.12
N GLN A 142 18.36 15.38 3.16
CA GLN A 142 16.91 15.50 3.02
C GLN A 142 16.26 14.14 2.76
N MET A 143 16.87 13.33 1.89
CA MET A 143 16.39 11.99 1.57
C MET A 143 16.41 11.08 2.82
N GLU A 144 17.48 11.09 3.59
CA GLU A 144 17.57 10.31 4.82
C GLU A 144 16.57 10.79 5.88
N SER A 145 16.41 12.11 6.04
CA SER A 145 15.42 12.68 6.96
C SER A 145 14.00 12.28 6.58
N LEU A 146 13.66 12.32 5.28
CA LEU A 146 12.36 11.90 4.76
C LEU A 146 12.14 10.40 5.00
N ARG A 147 13.13 9.56 4.69
CA ARG A 147 13.05 8.11 4.92
C ARG A 147 12.75 7.80 6.39
N VAL A 148 13.51 8.39 7.32
CA VAL A 148 13.31 8.17 8.76
C VAL A 148 11.91 8.60 9.20
N ALA A 149 11.43 9.77 8.75
CA ALA A 149 10.11 10.25 9.10
C ALA A 149 8.99 9.33 8.57
N LEU A 150 9.11 8.86 7.32
CA LEU A 150 8.15 7.94 6.73
C LEU A 150 8.17 6.56 7.41
N ASP A 151 9.35 6.03 7.74
CA ASP A 151 9.48 4.76 8.47
C ASP A 151 8.82 4.83 9.86
N GLN A 152 8.94 5.97 10.56
CA GLN A 152 8.25 6.20 11.83
C GLN A 152 6.72 6.20 11.68
N LEU A 153 6.20 6.86 10.63
CA LEU A 153 4.77 6.86 10.33
C LEU A 153 4.26 5.44 10.03
N VAL A 154 4.99 4.68 9.24
CA VAL A 154 4.65 3.29 8.92
C VAL A 154 4.64 2.44 10.18
N ALA A 155 5.69 2.49 10.99
CA ALA A 155 5.79 1.71 12.23
C ALA A 155 4.67 2.02 13.22
N ALA A 156 4.33 3.31 13.38
CA ALA A 156 3.26 3.74 14.29
C ALA A 156 1.87 3.27 13.86
N ASN A 157 1.64 3.04 12.56
CA ASN A 157 0.33 2.65 12.02
C ASN A 157 0.22 1.14 11.72
N LEU A 158 1.34 0.41 11.69
CA LEU A 158 1.35 -1.05 11.60
C LEU A 158 1.36 -1.73 12.98
N ALA A 159 1.73 -1.02 14.05
CA ALA A 159 1.56 -1.52 15.40
C ALA A 159 0.06 -1.71 15.66
N GLU A 160 -0.39 -2.95 15.84
CA GLU A 160 -1.76 -3.21 16.28
C GLU A 160 -2.05 -2.38 17.54
N PRO A 161 -3.23 -1.74 17.65
CA PRO A 161 -3.61 -1.12 18.91
C PRO A 161 -3.52 -2.22 19.98
N ALA A 162 -2.74 -1.97 21.03
CA ALA A 162 -2.60 -2.89 22.15
C ALA A 162 -4.01 -3.28 22.59
N GLY A 163 -4.39 -4.52 22.29
CA GLY A 163 -5.74 -5.02 22.50
C GLY A 163 -6.16 -4.75 23.92
N CYS A 164 -7.35 -4.21 24.11
CA CYS A 164 -8.05 -4.32 25.36
C CYS A 164 -8.02 -5.79 25.76
N ALA A 165 -7.22 -6.11 26.77
CA ALA A 165 -7.29 -7.39 27.44
C ALA A 165 -8.74 -7.54 27.90
N GLN A 166 -9.51 -8.36 27.22
CA GLN A 166 -10.80 -8.80 27.72
C GLN A 166 -10.51 -9.62 28.96
N ASP A 167 -10.85 -9.03 30.12
CA ASP A 167 -10.95 -9.74 31.38
C ASP A 167 -11.84 -10.98 31.21
N VAL A 168 -11.20 -12.11 30.96
CA VAL A 168 -11.85 -13.41 31.07
C VAL A 168 -12.02 -13.66 32.57
N ALA A 169 -13.21 -13.37 33.07
CA ALA A 169 -13.59 -13.76 34.44
C ALA A 169 -13.42 -15.28 34.59
N PRO A 170 -12.80 -15.76 35.70
CA PRO A 170 -12.64 -17.19 35.96
C PRO A 170 -14.02 -17.85 36.20
N PRO A 171 -14.21 -19.10 35.79
CA PRO A 171 -15.45 -19.83 36.06
C PRO A 171 -15.64 -19.99 37.55
N LYS A 172 -16.84 -19.67 38.03
CA LYS A 172 -17.25 -19.94 39.43
C LYS A 172 -17.36 -21.44 39.67
N PRO A 173 -17.06 -21.87 40.92
CA PRO A 173 -17.06 -23.26 41.35
C PRO A 173 -18.45 -23.90 41.34
#